data_f8855eeffc62a1fe00c38b747d868dc4
#
_entry.id   f8855eeffc62a1fe00c38b747d868dc4
#
_cell.length_a   1.000
_cell.length_b   1.000
_cell.length_c   1.000
_cell.angle_alpha   90.00
_cell.angle_beta   90.00
_cell.angle_gamma   90.00
#
_symmetry.space_group_name_H-M   'P 1'
#
loop_
_entity.id
_entity.type
_entity.pdbx_description
1 polymer ?
#
loop_
_entity_poly.entity_id
_entity_poly.type
_entity_poly.pdbx_seq_one_letter_code
_entity_poly.pdbx_strand_id
1 'polypeptide(L)'
;MITLKNKQLTVEIAELGAELQSIKDAKGKEYLWQGDPAFWNRRSPILFPIVCSVNDDTYTVDGKQYHLPRHGFARDTMFEVTEQTDTDVTFTLEANEETLKVYPYQFVLSVCYTLEENHLSVMWHVENVDTKEIHFQIGGHPAFNVPDMKVGDPLKGRLLVDNTDPLIGLKSYIDGSHEMTEIPVPSKEGVIEFDDEFFANDSVKLHNCQTGSVQLLNKQGKPVVTLDYPAPVIAFWSPYKKNAPFVCLEPWFGLGDPRGWKGEFKDKPMMNHLLPGAAFVTEYVITIG
;
A
#
# COMPACT_ATOMS: atom_id res chain seq x y z
N MET A 1 -5.09 4.53 19.61
CA MET A 1 -6.15 4.44 18.56
C MET A 1 -6.79 5.81 18.44
N ILE A 2 -6.71 6.42 17.30
CA ILE A 2 -7.28 7.74 16.97
C ILE A 2 -8.55 7.54 16.16
N THR A 3 -9.56 8.34 16.40
CA THR A 3 -10.82 8.32 15.66
C THR A 3 -11.06 9.64 14.98
N LEU A 4 -11.18 9.62 13.65
CA LEU A 4 -11.69 10.75 12.86
C LEU A 4 -13.17 10.50 12.55
N LYS A 5 -13.96 11.57 12.58
CA LYS A 5 -15.40 11.44 12.35
C LYS A 5 -16.02 12.67 11.76
N ASN A 6 -16.90 12.44 10.78
CA ASN A 6 -17.81 13.43 10.25
C ASN A 6 -19.25 12.86 10.16
N LYS A 7 -20.12 13.49 9.40
CA LYS A 7 -21.54 13.05 9.24
C LYS A 7 -21.68 11.76 8.43
N GLN A 8 -20.69 11.42 7.58
CA GLN A 8 -20.77 10.32 6.62
C GLN A 8 -19.95 9.13 7.06
N LEU A 9 -18.74 9.36 7.61
CA LEU A 9 -17.79 8.32 7.95
C LEU A 9 -17.28 8.42 9.40
N THR A 10 -16.89 7.28 9.93
CA THR A 10 -16.05 7.12 11.12
C THR A 10 -14.84 6.29 10.72
N VAL A 11 -13.64 6.81 10.99
CA VAL A 11 -12.36 6.21 10.62
C VAL A 11 -11.53 6.01 11.88
N GLU A 12 -10.93 4.83 12.05
CA GLU A 12 -10.05 4.53 13.18
C GLU A 12 -8.63 4.22 12.68
N ILE A 13 -7.62 4.82 13.29
CA ILE A 13 -6.21 4.66 12.94
C ILE A 13 -5.41 4.32 14.20
N ALA A 14 -4.51 3.34 14.11
CA ALA A 14 -3.61 2.96 15.18
C ALA A 14 -2.31 3.78 15.11
N GLU A 15 -1.73 4.09 16.27
CA GLU A 15 -0.39 4.70 16.38
C GLU A 15 0.71 3.72 15.95
N LEU A 16 0.47 2.41 16.15
CA LEU A 16 1.36 1.37 15.62
C LEU A 16 1.23 1.31 14.09
N GLY A 17 2.31 1.65 13.41
CA GLY A 17 2.39 1.69 11.94
C GLY A 17 1.63 2.85 11.31
N ALA A 18 1.06 3.77 12.09
CA ALA A 18 0.06 4.73 11.62
C ALA A 18 -1.03 4.04 10.77
N GLU A 19 -1.38 2.79 11.14
CA GLU A 19 -2.16 1.89 10.29
C GLU A 19 -3.66 2.19 10.39
N LEU A 20 -4.30 2.42 9.26
CA LEU A 20 -5.76 2.51 9.14
C LEU A 20 -6.40 1.19 9.57
N GLN A 21 -7.34 1.26 10.53
CA GLN A 21 -7.93 0.10 11.18
C GLN A 21 -9.39 -0.14 10.83
N SER A 22 -10.14 0.93 10.48
CA SER A 22 -11.58 0.86 10.19
C SER A 22 -12.02 2.05 9.35
N ILE A 23 -12.94 1.81 8.41
CA ILE A 23 -13.72 2.83 7.70
C ILE A 23 -15.18 2.41 7.73
N LYS A 24 -16.01 3.10 8.52
CA LYS A 24 -17.45 2.82 8.63
C LYS A 24 -18.28 3.98 8.09
N ASP A 25 -19.33 3.64 7.35
CA ASP A 25 -20.35 4.64 6.99
C ASP A 25 -21.26 4.99 8.19
N ALA A 26 -22.15 5.97 7.99
CA ALA A 26 -23.10 6.42 9.00
C ALA A 26 -24.09 5.32 9.45
N LYS A 27 -24.22 4.22 8.71
CA LYS A 27 -25.03 3.04 9.04
C LYS A 27 -24.24 1.95 9.76
N GLY A 28 -22.93 2.17 9.96
CA GLY A 28 -22.03 1.23 10.62
C GLY A 28 -21.50 0.10 9.72
N LYS A 29 -21.68 0.19 8.40
CA LYS A 29 -21.09 -0.76 7.45
C LYS A 29 -19.58 -0.55 7.39
N GLU A 30 -18.81 -1.62 7.64
CA GLU A 30 -17.34 -1.63 7.57
C GLU A 30 -16.88 -1.91 6.14
N TYR A 31 -16.00 -1.09 5.62
CA TYR A 31 -15.41 -1.22 4.28
C TYR A 31 -14.02 -1.80 4.30
N LEU A 32 -13.26 -1.59 5.37
CA LEU A 32 -11.92 -2.11 5.51
C LEU A 32 -11.94 -3.54 6.05
N TRP A 33 -11.01 -4.37 5.60
CA TRP A 33 -10.77 -5.70 6.16
C TRP A 33 -10.41 -5.63 7.65
N GLN A 34 -10.92 -6.54 8.47
CA GLN A 34 -10.79 -6.44 9.92
C GLN A 34 -9.69 -7.34 10.53
N GLY A 35 -8.79 -7.85 9.69
CA GLY A 35 -7.55 -8.49 10.15
C GLY A 35 -7.74 -9.85 10.80
N ASP A 36 -8.71 -10.67 10.35
CA ASP A 36 -8.85 -12.05 10.83
C ASP A 36 -7.57 -12.86 10.50
N PRO A 37 -6.83 -13.36 11.51
CA PRO A 37 -5.58 -14.07 11.30
C PRO A 37 -5.72 -15.40 10.54
N ALA A 38 -6.92 -15.94 10.40
CA ALA A 38 -7.17 -17.10 9.53
C ALA A 38 -6.83 -16.80 8.06
N PHE A 39 -6.97 -15.54 7.66
CA PHE A 39 -6.69 -15.05 6.31
C PHE A 39 -5.43 -14.19 6.28
N TRP A 40 -5.48 -13.02 6.92
CA TRP A 40 -4.39 -12.06 7.00
C TRP A 40 -4.62 -11.10 8.19
N ASN A 41 -3.66 -11.01 9.10
CA ASN A 41 -3.78 -10.32 10.39
C ASN A 41 -3.48 -8.81 10.37
N ARG A 42 -3.34 -8.21 9.17
CA ARG A 42 -3.19 -6.76 8.98
C ARG A 42 -4.41 -6.20 8.26
N ARG A 43 -4.48 -4.87 8.13
CA ARG A 43 -5.60 -4.16 7.50
C ARG A 43 -5.17 -3.23 6.38
N SER A 44 -4.24 -2.31 6.68
CA SER A 44 -3.76 -1.28 5.75
C SER A 44 -2.35 -0.82 6.11
N PRO A 45 -1.36 -1.71 6.17
CA PRO A 45 -0.01 -1.34 6.58
C PRO A 45 0.64 -0.36 5.60
N ILE A 46 1.48 0.54 6.15
CA ILE A 46 2.33 1.43 5.38
C ILE A 46 3.65 0.74 5.14
N LEU A 47 4.10 0.76 3.90
CA LEU A 47 5.31 0.12 3.41
C LEU A 47 6.42 1.17 3.35
N PHE A 48 7.42 1.08 4.23
CA PHE A 48 8.57 1.97 4.27
C PHE A 48 9.71 1.34 5.11
N PRO A 49 10.99 1.48 4.73
CA PRO A 49 11.53 2.21 3.58
C PRO A 49 11.65 1.38 2.30
N ILE A 50 11.04 0.20 2.24
CA ILE A 50 10.97 -0.64 1.04
C ILE A 50 9.54 -1.12 0.77
N VAL A 51 9.23 -1.32 -0.50
CA VAL A 51 8.04 -2.01 -0.99
C VAL A 51 8.41 -3.45 -1.34
N CYS A 52 7.57 -4.43 -0.97
CA CYS A 52 7.87 -5.86 -1.08
C CYS A 52 9.15 -6.24 -0.32
N SER A 53 9.99 -7.09 -0.90
CA SER A 53 11.22 -7.60 -0.26
C SER A 53 12.46 -7.16 -1.02
N VAL A 54 13.56 -7.07 -0.31
CA VAL A 54 14.91 -7.20 -0.86
C VAL A 54 15.29 -8.67 -0.87
N ASN A 55 16.19 -9.09 -1.78
CA ASN A 55 16.60 -10.49 -1.89
C ASN A 55 17.27 -10.97 -0.59
N ASP A 56 16.84 -12.13 -0.08
CA ASP A 56 17.33 -12.72 1.17
C ASP A 56 17.23 -11.75 2.37
N ASP A 57 16.25 -10.85 2.37
CA ASP A 57 16.07 -9.78 3.36
C ASP A 57 17.34 -8.93 3.59
N THR A 58 18.23 -8.89 2.60
CA THR A 58 19.55 -8.23 2.69
C THR A 58 19.76 -7.27 1.55
N TYR A 59 20.29 -6.08 1.84
CA TYR A 59 20.65 -5.08 0.85
C TYR A 59 21.96 -4.37 1.23
N THR A 60 22.56 -3.65 0.28
CA THR A 60 23.87 -3.01 0.45
C THR A 60 23.77 -1.50 0.28
N VAL A 61 24.38 -0.76 1.22
CA VAL A 61 24.57 0.68 1.14
C VAL A 61 26.06 0.96 1.36
N ASP A 62 26.71 1.60 0.39
CA ASP A 62 28.13 1.95 0.44
C ASP A 62 29.03 0.75 0.81
N GLY A 63 28.73 -0.43 0.23
CA GLY A 63 29.46 -1.67 0.48
C GLY A 63 29.17 -2.35 1.82
N LYS A 64 28.34 -1.79 2.68
CA LYS A 64 27.92 -2.38 3.95
C LYS A 64 26.55 -3.05 3.83
N GLN A 65 26.39 -4.26 4.34
CA GLN A 65 25.13 -4.99 4.34
C GLN A 65 24.23 -4.59 5.51
N TYR A 66 22.93 -4.53 5.20
CA TYR A 66 21.83 -4.27 6.12
C TYR A 66 20.71 -5.27 5.88
N HIS A 67 19.81 -5.41 6.86
CA HIS A 67 18.67 -6.32 6.78
C HIS A 67 17.36 -5.57 6.96
N LEU A 68 16.39 -5.86 6.08
CA LEU A 68 15.03 -5.36 6.18
C LEU A 68 14.03 -6.49 5.91
N PRO A 69 13.02 -6.67 6.76
CA PRO A 69 11.93 -7.59 6.47
C PRO A 69 11.09 -7.06 5.32
N ARG A 70 10.29 -7.94 4.72
CA ARG A 70 9.31 -7.56 3.68
C ARG A 70 8.51 -6.33 4.10
N HIS A 71 8.43 -5.32 3.24
CA HIS A 71 7.77 -4.03 3.43
C HIS A 71 8.41 -3.10 4.47
N GLY A 72 9.61 -3.40 4.92
CA GLY A 72 10.35 -2.56 5.87
C GLY A 72 9.77 -2.60 7.29
N PHE A 73 10.05 -1.56 8.06
CA PHE A 73 9.78 -1.51 9.49
C PHE A 73 8.64 -0.57 9.91
N ALA A 74 8.23 0.39 9.08
CA ALA A 74 7.28 1.44 9.51
C ALA A 74 5.98 0.84 10.06
N ARG A 75 5.45 -0.18 9.43
CA ARG A 75 4.22 -0.89 9.83
C ARG A 75 4.29 -1.58 11.21
N ASP A 76 5.47 -1.77 11.75
CA ASP A 76 5.73 -2.43 13.05
C ASP A 76 6.35 -1.46 14.08
N THR A 77 6.35 -0.14 13.77
CA THR A 77 6.92 0.92 14.62
C THR A 77 5.82 1.82 15.14
N MET A 78 5.95 2.27 16.38
CA MET A 78 5.05 3.29 16.97
C MET A 78 5.36 4.66 16.37
N PHE A 79 4.33 5.34 15.90
CA PHE A 79 4.37 6.73 15.47
C PHE A 79 3.88 7.63 16.58
N GLU A 80 4.41 8.84 16.65
CA GLU A 80 3.91 9.90 17.50
C GLU A 80 2.77 10.65 16.81
N VAL A 81 1.71 10.97 17.54
CA VAL A 81 0.65 11.87 17.05
C VAL A 81 1.11 13.29 17.26
N THR A 82 1.39 14.01 16.18
CA THR A 82 1.90 15.40 16.22
C THR A 82 0.82 16.45 16.03
N GLU A 83 -0.24 16.10 15.29
CA GLU A 83 -1.40 16.98 15.09
C GLU A 83 -2.68 16.14 15.08
N GLN A 84 -3.78 16.68 15.65
CA GLN A 84 -5.08 16.02 15.64
C GLN A 84 -6.22 17.02 15.77
N THR A 85 -7.25 16.80 14.96
CA THR A 85 -8.58 17.42 15.05
C THR A 85 -9.66 16.31 15.02
N ASP A 86 -10.94 16.66 14.86
CA ASP A 86 -12.02 15.68 14.66
C ASP A 86 -11.94 15.00 13.29
N THR A 87 -11.30 15.64 12.30
CA THR A 87 -11.25 15.17 10.91
C THR A 87 -9.84 14.96 10.37
N ASP A 88 -8.81 15.37 11.11
CA ASP A 88 -7.42 15.30 10.66
C ASP A 88 -6.53 14.71 11.74
N VAL A 89 -5.53 13.96 11.33
CA VAL A 89 -4.46 13.49 12.22
C VAL A 89 -3.15 13.34 11.46
N THR A 90 -2.06 13.76 12.07
CA THR A 90 -0.69 13.54 11.59
C THR A 90 0.06 12.63 12.55
N PHE A 91 0.60 11.55 12.01
CA PHE A 91 1.49 10.61 12.67
C PHE A 91 2.91 10.83 12.16
N THR A 92 3.88 10.89 13.06
CA THR A 92 5.29 11.14 12.69
C THR A 92 6.20 10.04 13.25
N LEU A 93 7.10 9.56 12.41
CA LEU A 93 8.20 8.66 12.75
C LEU A 93 9.52 9.29 12.34
N GLU A 94 10.38 9.57 13.31
CA GLU A 94 11.73 10.03 13.08
C GLU A 94 12.74 8.89 13.12
N ALA A 95 13.84 9.05 12.38
CA ALA A 95 14.97 8.13 12.48
C ALA A 95 15.49 8.11 13.93
N ASN A 96 15.80 6.91 14.41
CA ASN A 96 16.32 6.68 15.74
C ASN A 96 17.41 5.60 15.73
N GLU A 97 18.00 5.30 16.90
CA GLU A 97 19.09 4.32 17.00
C GLU A 97 18.72 2.93 16.45
N GLU A 98 17.45 2.51 16.59
CA GLU A 98 17.01 1.20 16.10
C GLU A 98 16.79 1.22 14.58
N THR A 99 16.16 2.25 14.03
CA THR A 99 15.97 2.39 12.57
C THR A 99 17.31 2.50 11.85
N LEU A 100 18.28 3.23 12.42
CA LEU A 100 19.61 3.42 11.84
C LEU A 100 20.45 2.13 11.76
N LYS A 101 20.16 1.12 12.58
CA LYS A 101 20.81 -0.20 12.50
C LYS A 101 20.43 -0.95 11.22
N VAL A 102 19.22 -0.73 10.74
CA VAL A 102 18.64 -1.45 9.60
C VAL A 102 18.43 -0.58 8.36
N TYR A 103 18.42 0.76 8.51
CA TYR A 103 18.26 1.73 7.44
C TYR A 103 19.12 2.98 7.77
N PRO A 104 20.34 3.09 7.19
CA PRO A 104 21.37 4.03 7.67
C PRO A 104 21.19 5.46 7.13
N TYR A 105 19.98 5.99 7.25
CA TYR A 105 19.62 7.35 6.81
C TYR A 105 18.79 8.07 7.87
N GLN A 106 19.03 9.38 8.01
CA GLN A 106 18.22 10.26 8.86
C GLN A 106 17.01 10.75 8.05
N PHE A 107 15.83 10.45 8.53
CA PHE A 107 14.57 10.81 7.86
C PHE A 107 13.52 11.24 8.89
N VAL A 108 12.52 11.98 8.40
CA VAL A 108 11.23 12.14 9.07
C VAL A 108 10.15 11.62 8.12
N LEU A 109 9.36 10.68 8.57
CA LEU A 109 8.17 10.18 7.85
C LEU A 109 6.93 10.67 8.58
N SER A 110 6.11 11.49 7.91
CA SER A 110 4.79 11.86 8.38
C SER A 110 3.71 11.22 7.53
N VAL A 111 2.66 10.73 8.19
CA VAL A 111 1.46 10.16 7.58
C VAL A 111 0.27 10.98 8.06
N CYS A 112 -0.34 11.71 7.13
CA CYS A 112 -1.47 12.58 7.42
C CYS A 112 -2.76 11.95 6.88
N TYR A 113 -3.77 11.84 7.74
CA TYR A 113 -5.12 11.44 7.35
C TYR A 113 -6.04 12.64 7.45
N THR A 114 -6.79 12.91 6.37
CA THR A 114 -7.80 13.97 6.32
C THR A 114 -9.12 13.38 5.86
N LEU A 115 -10.17 13.58 6.65
CA LEU A 115 -11.51 13.09 6.41
C LEU A 115 -12.45 14.20 5.96
N GLU A 116 -12.81 14.22 4.67
CA GLU A 116 -13.72 15.19 4.09
C GLU A 116 -14.90 14.47 3.39
N GLU A 117 -16.14 14.75 3.82
CA GLU A 117 -17.36 14.07 3.32
C GLU A 117 -17.21 12.55 3.35
N ASN A 118 -17.22 11.88 2.18
CA ASN A 118 -17.02 10.44 2.03
C ASN A 118 -15.59 10.09 1.52
N HIS A 119 -14.65 11.03 1.63
CA HIS A 119 -13.26 10.90 1.19
C HIS A 119 -12.33 10.84 2.39
N LEU A 120 -11.41 9.88 2.36
CA LEU A 120 -10.27 9.82 3.26
C LEU A 120 -8.99 9.99 2.44
N SER A 121 -8.33 11.14 2.58
CA SER A 121 -6.99 11.36 2.04
C SER A 121 -5.95 10.76 2.97
N VAL A 122 -4.95 10.11 2.40
CA VAL A 122 -3.78 9.56 3.09
C VAL A 122 -2.54 10.13 2.41
N MET A 123 -1.94 11.15 3.03
CA MET A 123 -0.75 11.82 2.53
C MET A 123 0.49 11.28 3.22
N TRP A 124 1.53 11.02 2.45
CA TRP A 124 2.87 10.70 2.94
C TRP A 124 3.81 11.87 2.69
N HIS A 125 4.55 12.24 3.71
CA HIS A 125 5.60 13.24 3.67
C HIS A 125 6.89 12.64 4.21
N VAL A 126 7.89 12.47 3.36
CA VAL A 126 9.22 11.98 3.73
C VAL A 126 10.21 13.13 3.60
N GLU A 127 10.84 13.52 4.69
CA GLU A 127 11.91 14.52 4.70
C GLU A 127 13.28 13.85 4.82
N ASN A 128 14.21 14.33 4.03
CA ASN A 128 15.62 14.03 4.22
C ASN A 128 16.26 15.03 5.19
N VAL A 129 16.42 14.61 6.42
CA VAL A 129 17.15 15.37 7.47
C VAL A 129 18.59 14.90 7.65
N ASP A 130 19.09 14.04 6.75
CA ASP A 130 20.47 13.60 6.68
C ASP A 130 21.36 14.65 5.98
N THR A 131 22.66 14.50 6.14
CA THR A 131 23.68 15.29 5.41
C THR A 131 24.00 14.73 4.03
N LYS A 132 23.46 13.55 3.67
CA LYS A 132 23.63 12.86 2.41
C LYS A 132 22.27 12.57 1.75
N GLU A 133 22.29 12.22 0.47
CA GLU A 133 21.11 11.76 -0.24
C GLU A 133 20.58 10.46 0.41
N ILE A 134 19.26 10.40 0.63
CA ILE A 134 18.58 9.19 1.09
C ILE A 134 17.84 8.50 -0.04
N HIS A 135 17.68 7.20 0.10
CA HIS A 135 17.01 6.33 -0.88
C HIS A 135 15.94 5.52 -0.19
N PHE A 136 14.72 5.57 -0.67
CA PHE A 136 13.58 4.87 -0.06
C PHE A 136 12.53 4.48 -1.10
N GLN A 137 11.65 3.61 -0.67
CA GLN A 137 10.39 3.33 -1.34
C GLN A 137 9.26 3.48 -0.32
N ILE A 138 8.06 3.81 -0.80
CA ILE A 138 6.88 3.95 0.06
C ILE A 138 5.65 3.44 -0.66
N GLY A 139 4.70 2.89 0.10
CA GLY A 139 3.43 2.42 -0.44
C GLY A 139 2.37 2.19 0.63
N GLY A 140 1.13 2.07 0.20
CA GLY A 140 0.01 1.64 1.01
C GLY A 140 -0.42 0.21 0.66
N HIS A 141 -1.04 -0.46 1.63
CA HIS A 141 -1.52 -1.83 1.45
C HIS A 141 -2.96 -2.00 2.01
N PRO A 142 -3.89 -1.06 1.71
CA PRO A 142 -5.25 -1.12 2.23
C PRO A 142 -6.02 -2.31 1.66
N ALA A 143 -6.64 -3.09 2.55
CA ALA A 143 -7.47 -4.23 2.20
C ALA A 143 -8.95 -3.86 2.37
N PHE A 144 -9.74 -4.02 1.32
CA PHE A 144 -11.16 -3.70 1.32
C PHE A 144 -12.01 -4.97 1.25
N ASN A 145 -13.07 -5.00 2.05
CA ASN A 145 -14.04 -6.09 2.01
C ASN A 145 -14.69 -6.18 0.62
N VAL A 146 -14.65 -7.36 0.00
CA VAL A 146 -15.32 -7.58 -1.30
C VAL A 146 -16.83 -7.48 -1.10
N PRO A 147 -17.53 -6.60 -1.84
CA PRO A 147 -18.96 -6.40 -1.67
C PRO A 147 -19.76 -7.68 -1.89
N ASP A 148 -20.81 -7.86 -1.08
CA ASP A 148 -21.76 -8.98 -1.19
C ASP A 148 -21.14 -10.39 -1.01
N MET A 149 -19.93 -10.47 -0.49
CA MET A 149 -19.22 -11.70 -0.16
C MET A 149 -19.26 -11.95 1.35
N LYS A 150 -19.37 -13.22 1.74
CA LYS A 150 -19.31 -13.66 3.15
C LYS A 150 -18.11 -14.56 3.36
N VAL A 151 -17.65 -14.66 4.59
CA VAL A 151 -16.62 -15.63 4.97
C VAL A 151 -17.10 -17.05 4.60
N GLY A 152 -16.26 -17.76 3.85
CA GLY A 152 -16.57 -19.09 3.34
C GLY A 152 -17.11 -19.12 1.90
N ASP A 153 -17.50 -17.97 1.35
CA ASP A 153 -17.81 -17.90 -0.09
C ASP A 153 -16.51 -18.00 -0.92
N PRO A 154 -16.56 -18.53 -2.14
CA PRO A 154 -15.45 -18.42 -3.08
C PRO A 154 -15.14 -16.95 -3.39
N LEU A 155 -13.85 -16.57 -3.32
CA LEU A 155 -13.43 -15.20 -3.66
C LEU A 155 -13.82 -14.88 -5.11
N LYS A 156 -14.59 -13.82 -5.29
CA LYS A 156 -14.98 -13.28 -6.60
C LYS A 156 -15.29 -11.80 -6.48
N GLY A 157 -14.67 -11.01 -7.34
CA GLY A 157 -14.94 -9.57 -7.37
C GLY A 157 -14.61 -8.97 -8.72
N ARG A 158 -14.83 -7.67 -8.83
CA ARG A 158 -14.54 -6.89 -10.02
C ARG A 158 -13.91 -5.56 -9.63
N LEU A 159 -12.84 -5.22 -10.33
CA LEU A 159 -12.22 -3.90 -10.31
C LEU A 159 -12.51 -3.18 -11.63
N LEU A 160 -12.67 -1.88 -11.58
CA LEU A 160 -12.70 -1.02 -12.76
C LEU A 160 -11.56 -0.02 -12.62
N VAL A 161 -10.64 -0.01 -13.58
CA VAL A 161 -9.58 1.00 -13.68
C VAL A 161 -9.92 2.05 -14.75
N ASP A 162 -9.33 3.22 -14.64
CA ASP A 162 -9.53 4.37 -15.54
C ASP A 162 -8.78 4.25 -16.88
N ASN A 163 -8.36 3.04 -17.27
CA ASN A 163 -7.69 2.73 -18.53
C ASN A 163 -8.42 1.59 -19.26
N THR A 164 -8.77 1.80 -20.51
CA THR A 164 -9.45 0.81 -21.37
C THR A 164 -8.51 0.09 -22.33
N ASP A 165 -7.25 0.52 -22.42
CA ASP A 165 -6.20 -0.17 -23.20
C ASP A 165 -5.83 -1.51 -22.53
N PRO A 166 -5.18 -2.43 -23.28
CA PRO A 166 -4.68 -3.67 -22.69
C PRO A 166 -3.74 -3.41 -21.51
N LEU A 167 -4.06 -3.95 -20.36
CA LEU A 167 -3.27 -3.79 -19.15
C LEU A 167 -2.07 -4.73 -19.16
N ILE A 168 -0.94 -4.21 -18.69
CA ILE A 168 0.34 -4.90 -18.63
C ILE A 168 0.80 -4.98 -17.18
N GLY A 169 1.05 -6.19 -16.69
CA GLY A 169 1.60 -6.44 -15.37
C GLY A 169 3.03 -6.98 -15.40
N LEU A 170 3.67 -6.99 -14.24
CA LEU A 170 4.95 -7.67 -14.07
C LEU A 170 4.73 -9.15 -13.73
N LYS A 171 5.57 -10.01 -14.31
CA LYS A 171 5.55 -11.44 -14.01
C LYS A 171 5.93 -11.69 -12.56
N SER A 172 4.96 -12.11 -11.78
CA SER A 172 5.09 -12.41 -10.35
C SER A 172 5.13 -13.92 -10.09
N TYR A 173 5.57 -14.31 -8.89
CA TYR A 173 5.71 -15.68 -8.44
C TYR A 173 5.10 -15.83 -7.05
N ILE A 174 4.65 -17.05 -6.72
CA ILE A 174 3.95 -17.36 -5.46
C ILE A 174 4.74 -17.00 -4.19
N ASP A 175 6.05 -16.88 -4.28
CA ASP A 175 6.92 -16.44 -3.18
C ASP A 175 6.96 -14.91 -3.01
N GLY A 176 6.19 -14.17 -3.83
CA GLY A 176 6.13 -12.70 -3.84
C GLY A 176 7.26 -12.03 -4.61
N SER A 177 8.21 -12.79 -5.15
CA SER A 177 9.23 -12.26 -6.05
C SER A 177 8.66 -11.94 -7.43
N HIS A 178 9.37 -11.18 -8.25
CA HIS A 178 8.97 -10.85 -9.60
C HIS A 178 10.17 -10.74 -10.55
N GLU A 179 9.89 -10.69 -11.84
CA GLU A 179 10.81 -10.31 -12.90
C GLU A 179 10.33 -8.99 -13.52
N MET A 180 11.23 -8.26 -14.16
CA MET A 180 10.86 -7.08 -14.97
C MET A 180 10.26 -7.47 -16.35
N THR A 181 9.86 -8.73 -16.49
CA THR A 181 9.18 -9.25 -17.67
C THR A 181 7.70 -8.86 -17.62
N GLU A 182 7.26 -8.21 -18.69
CA GLU A 182 5.86 -7.80 -18.84
C GLU A 182 4.98 -8.95 -19.31
N ILE A 183 3.80 -9.04 -18.71
CA ILE A 183 2.76 -10.03 -19.07
C ILE A 183 1.40 -9.32 -19.19
N PRO A 184 0.50 -9.78 -20.07
CA PRO A 184 -0.84 -9.21 -20.14
C PRO A 184 -1.63 -9.53 -18.87
N VAL A 185 -2.41 -8.54 -18.39
CA VAL A 185 -3.40 -8.72 -17.31
C VAL A 185 -4.79 -8.80 -17.93
N PRO A 186 -5.53 -9.90 -17.74
CA PRO A 186 -6.86 -10.06 -18.29
C PRO A 186 -7.80 -8.93 -17.85
N SER A 187 -8.30 -8.16 -18.83
CA SER A 187 -9.23 -7.05 -18.60
C SER A 187 -10.09 -6.82 -19.83
N LYS A 188 -11.25 -6.22 -19.65
CA LYS A 188 -12.15 -5.81 -20.72
C LYS A 188 -12.73 -4.44 -20.41
N GLU A 189 -12.46 -3.44 -21.26
CA GLU A 189 -12.93 -2.06 -21.07
C GLU A 189 -12.61 -1.52 -19.67
N GLY A 190 -11.41 -1.79 -19.17
CA GLY A 190 -10.96 -1.40 -17.82
C GLY A 190 -11.45 -2.32 -16.68
N VAL A 191 -12.37 -3.26 -16.95
CA VAL A 191 -12.88 -4.18 -15.94
C VAL A 191 -11.94 -5.38 -15.82
N ILE A 192 -11.46 -5.61 -14.60
CA ILE A 192 -10.69 -6.79 -14.17
C ILE A 192 -11.62 -7.65 -13.31
N GLU A 193 -11.92 -8.86 -13.76
CA GLU A 193 -12.57 -9.86 -12.92
C GLU A 193 -11.52 -10.65 -12.16
N PHE A 194 -11.68 -10.82 -10.85
CA PHE A 194 -10.76 -11.59 -10.05
C PHE A 194 -11.48 -12.67 -9.24
N ASP A 195 -10.78 -13.76 -9.05
CA ASP A 195 -11.08 -14.85 -8.15
C ASP A 195 -9.80 -15.27 -7.41
N ASP A 196 -9.83 -16.40 -6.71
CA ASP A 196 -8.65 -16.91 -6.00
C ASP A 196 -7.50 -17.23 -6.97
N GLU A 197 -7.77 -17.76 -8.16
CA GLU A 197 -6.74 -18.09 -9.17
C GLU A 197 -6.06 -16.85 -9.77
N PHE A 198 -6.73 -15.71 -9.79
CA PHE A 198 -6.12 -14.44 -10.23
C PHE A 198 -4.86 -14.08 -9.39
N PHE A 199 -4.82 -14.53 -8.14
CA PHE A 199 -3.71 -14.31 -7.20
C PHE A 199 -2.78 -15.52 -7.04
N ALA A 200 -2.84 -16.51 -7.93
CA ALA A 200 -2.04 -17.74 -7.84
C ALA A 200 -0.51 -17.49 -7.83
N ASN A 201 -0.08 -16.37 -8.38
CA ASN A 201 1.32 -15.92 -8.40
C ASN A 201 1.54 -14.68 -7.51
N ASP A 202 0.91 -14.64 -6.32
CA ASP A 202 0.96 -13.51 -5.39
C ASP A 202 0.25 -12.26 -5.97
N SER A 203 0.82 -11.07 -5.84
CA SER A 203 0.19 -9.83 -6.28
C SER A 203 0.30 -9.61 -7.79
N VAL A 204 -0.77 -9.07 -8.39
CA VAL A 204 -0.78 -8.56 -9.76
C VAL A 204 -0.38 -7.09 -9.72
N LYS A 205 0.73 -6.74 -10.40
CA LYS A 205 1.34 -5.41 -10.36
C LYS A 205 1.21 -4.73 -11.72
N LEU A 206 0.37 -3.69 -11.82
CA LEU A 206 0.38 -2.79 -12.97
C LEU A 206 1.42 -1.71 -12.70
N HIS A 207 2.29 -1.41 -13.66
CA HIS A 207 3.38 -0.45 -13.50
C HIS A 207 3.36 0.62 -14.62
N ASN A 208 4.29 1.59 -14.57
CA ASN A 208 4.40 2.67 -15.54
C ASN A 208 3.18 3.60 -15.61
N CYS A 209 2.54 3.90 -14.48
CA CYS A 209 1.42 4.84 -14.39
C CYS A 209 0.29 4.50 -15.39
N GLN A 210 -0.01 3.22 -15.61
CA GLN A 210 -1.07 2.81 -16.54
C GLN A 210 -2.46 3.26 -16.09
N THR A 211 -2.64 3.45 -14.80
CA THR A 211 -3.91 3.84 -14.16
C THR A 211 -3.63 4.83 -13.04
N GLY A 212 -4.58 5.71 -12.76
CA GLY A 212 -4.57 6.65 -11.64
C GLY A 212 -5.76 6.47 -10.71
N SER A 213 -6.70 5.58 -11.09
CA SER A 213 -7.90 5.28 -10.30
C SER A 213 -8.29 3.81 -10.43
N VAL A 214 -8.72 3.22 -9.32
CA VAL A 214 -9.31 1.88 -9.29
C VAL A 214 -10.56 1.87 -8.42
N GLN A 215 -11.61 1.22 -8.90
CA GLN A 215 -12.90 1.08 -8.21
C GLN A 215 -13.18 -0.38 -7.90
N LEU A 216 -13.51 -0.69 -6.65
CA LEU A 216 -14.06 -1.99 -6.26
C LEU A 216 -15.58 -1.97 -6.47
N LEU A 217 -16.08 -2.83 -7.34
CA LEU A 217 -17.48 -2.84 -7.76
C LEU A 217 -18.31 -3.88 -7.00
N ASN A 218 -19.57 -3.54 -6.73
CA ASN A 218 -20.56 -4.52 -6.28
C ASN A 218 -21.11 -5.37 -7.45
N LYS A 219 -22.01 -6.32 -7.17
CA LYS A 219 -22.63 -7.20 -8.17
C LYS A 219 -23.41 -6.46 -9.24
N GLN A 220 -23.91 -5.24 -8.94
CA GLN A 220 -24.65 -4.38 -9.88
C GLN A 220 -23.72 -3.51 -10.73
N GLY A 221 -22.40 -3.59 -10.55
CA GLY A 221 -21.41 -2.78 -11.25
C GLY A 221 -21.27 -1.36 -10.71
N LYS A 222 -21.76 -1.07 -9.50
CA LYS A 222 -21.59 0.24 -8.86
C LYS A 222 -20.34 0.25 -8.00
N PRO A 223 -19.56 1.34 -7.99
CA PRO A 223 -18.44 1.51 -7.09
C PRO A 223 -18.88 1.45 -5.62
N VAL A 224 -18.10 0.77 -4.79
CA VAL A 224 -18.27 0.70 -3.34
C VAL A 224 -17.10 1.35 -2.64
N VAL A 225 -15.91 1.22 -3.23
CA VAL A 225 -14.68 1.91 -2.85
C VAL A 225 -14.03 2.37 -4.14
N THR A 226 -13.56 3.61 -4.17
CA THR A 226 -12.67 4.14 -5.21
C THR A 226 -11.34 4.52 -4.53
N LEU A 227 -10.23 4.15 -5.14
CA LEU A 227 -8.90 4.58 -4.75
C LEU A 227 -8.31 5.39 -5.90
N ASP A 228 -8.05 6.68 -5.67
CA ASP A 228 -7.36 7.58 -6.59
C ASP A 228 -5.92 7.80 -6.12
N TYR A 229 -4.94 7.70 -7.03
CA TYR A 229 -3.52 7.70 -6.67
C TYR A 229 -2.61 8.18 -7.81
N PRO A 230 -1.53 8.91 -7.53
CA PRO A 230 -0.50 9.27 -8.50
C PRO A 230 0.65 8.23 -8.57
N ALA A 231 0.53 7.10 -7.85
CA ALA A 231 1.59 6.11 -7.75
C ALA A 231 1.90 5.45 -9.09
N PRO A 232 3.20 5.24 -9.43
CA PRO A 232 3.59 4.61 -10.69
C PRO A 232 3.25 3.12 -10.77
N VAL A 233 2.95 2.49 -9.63
CA VAL A 233 2.54 1.09 -9.53
C VAL A 233 1.28 1.00 -8.71
N ILE A 234 0.32 0.20 -9.18
CA ILE A 234 -0.78 -0.31 -8.37
C ILE A 234 -0.69 -1.83 -8.33
N ALA A 235 -0.75 -2.40 -7.12
CA ALA A 235 -0.80 -3.84 -6.96
C ALA A 235 -2.16 -4.28 -6.40
N PHE A 236 -2.62 -5.43 -6.85
CA PHE A 236 -3.81 -6.11 -6.36
C PHE A 236 -3.41 -7.42 -5.71
N TRP A 237 -3.94 -7.68 -4.51
CA TRP A 237 -3.60 -8.90 -3.78
C TRP A 237 -4.76 -9.41 -2.92
N SER A 238 -4.85 -10.72 -2.84
CA SER A 238 -5.60 -11.46 -1.83
C SER A 238 -4.87 -12.79 -1.58
N PRO A 239 -4.92 -13.38 -0.37
CA PRO A 239 -4.14 -14.58 -0.08
C PRO A 239 -4.68 -15.79 -0.85
N TYR A 240 -3.87 -16.31 -1.77
CA TYR A 240 -4.20 -17.45 -2.63
C TYR A 240 -4.63 -18.70 -1.84
N LYS A 241 -5.63 -19.41 -2.31
CA LYS A 241 -6.24 -20.61 -1.71
C LYS A 241 -6.90 -20.42 -0.35
N LYS A 242 -7.15 -19.15 0.04
CA LYS A 242 -7.85 -18.88 1.29
C LYS A 242 -9.30 -18.41 1.10
N ASN A 243 -9.72 -18.05 -0.11
CA ASN A 243 -11.02 -17.42 -0.36
C ASN A 243 -11.29 -16.27 0.62
N ALA A 244 -10.28 -15.44 0.84
CA ALA A 244 -10.39 -14.32 1.77
C ALA A 244 -11.40 -13.29 1.25
N PRO A 245 -12.34 -12.79 2.08
CA PRO A 245 -13.41 -11.91 1.62
C PRO A 245 -12.95 -10.46 1.43
N PHE A 246 -11.71 -10.25 1.01
CA PHE A 246 -11.12 -8.94 0.77
C PHE A 246 -10.19 -8.95 -0.44
N VAL A 247 -9.90 -7.75 -0.95
CA VAL A 247 -8.84 -7.49 -1.92
C VAL A 247 -8.06 -6.26 -1.47
N CYS A 248 -6.73 -6.30 -1.59
CA CYS A 248 -5.87 -5.16 -1.38
C CYS A 248 -5.75 -4.35 -2.67
N LEU A 249 -5.80 -3.02 -2.54
CA LEU A 249 -5.58 -2.05 -3.62
C LEU A 249 -4.38 -1.20 -3.20
N GLU A 250 -3.21 -1.46 -3.77
CA GLU A 250 -1.94 -1.07 -3.19
C GLU A 250 -1.18 -0.05 -4.05
N PRO A 251 -1.30 1.26 -3.79
CA PRO A 251 -0.53 2.29 -4.49
C PRO A 251 0.92 2.28 -4.00
N TRP A 252 1.89 2.12 -4.93
CA TRP A 252 3.30 1.99 -4.60
C TRP A 252 4.20 2.97 -5.36
N PHE A 253 5.10 3.60 -4.63
CA PHE A 253 6.29 4.31 -5.14
C PHE A 253 7.52 3.44 -4.88
N GLY A 254 7.58 2.32 -5.56
CA GLY A 254 8.63 1.32 -5.41
C GLY A 254 8.20 -0.06 -5.90
N LEU A 255 9.16 -0.96 -5.95
CA LEU A 255 8.99 -2.40 -6.24
C LEU A 255 9.94 -3.22 -5.37
N GLY A 256 9.65 -4.51 -5.18
CA GLY A 256 10.60 -5.46 -4.62
C GLY A 256 11.86 -5.60 -5.49
N ASP A 257 12.85 -6.33 -5.02
CA ASP A 257 13.98 -6.69 -5.87
C ASP A 257 13.50 -7.65 -6.98
N PRO A 258 13.85 -7.39 -8.24
CA PRO A 258 13.68 -8.42 -9.26
C PRO A 258 14.51 -9.65 -8.94
N ARG A 259 14.08 -10.82 -9.39
CA ARG A 259 14.85 -12.06 -9.23
C ARG A 259 16.27 -11.89 -9.75
N GLY A 260 17.26 -12.23 -8.89
CA GLY A 260 18.67 -12.14 -9.24
C GLY A 260 19.28 -10.73 -9.16
N TRP A 261 18.55 -9.75 -8.65
CA TRP A 261 19.08 -8.41 -8.37
C TRP A 261 20.26 -8.47 -7.41
N LYS A 262 21.33 -7.72 -7.70
CA LYS A 262 22.58 -7.65 -6.92
C LYS A 262 23.17 -6.24 -6.85
N GLY A 263 22.38 -5.22 -7.22
CA GLY A 263 22.82 -3.84 -7.19
C GLY A 263 22.85 -3.23 -5.78
N GLU A 264 23.43 -2.04 -5.68
CA GLU A 264 23.33 -1.22 -4.47
C GLU A 264 21.87 -0.78 -4.23
N PHE A 265 21.51 -0.52 -2.98
CA PHE A 265 20.15 -0.12 -2.60
C PHE A 265 19.63 1.08 -3.40
N LYS A 266 20.50 2.07 -3.62
CA LYS A 266 20.18 3.27 -4.42
C LYS A 266 19.84 2.98 -5.90
N ASP A 267 20.38 1.89 -6.44
CA ASP A 267 20.22 1.52 -7.85
C ASP A 267 19.05 0.56 -8.11
N LYS A 268 18.32 0.21 -7.03
CA LYS A 268 17.14 -0.66 -7.08
C LYS A 268 16.06 -0.04 -7.98
N PRO A 269 15.34 -0.83 -8.80
CA PRO A 269 14.26 -0.32 -9.63
C PRO A 269 13.23 0.49 -8.84
N MET A 270 12.81 1.62 -9.40
CA MET A 270 11.83 2.54 -8.82
C MET A 270 12.19 3.04 -7.41
N MET A 271 13.48 3.22 -7.14
CA MET A 271 13.96 3.86 -5.93
C MET A 271 13.69 5.37 -5.99
N ASN A 272 13.18 5.93 -4.88
CA ASN A 272 13.10 7.38 -4.73
C ASN A 272 14.43 7.89 -4.17
N HIS A 273 14.91 9.01 -4.71
CA HIS A 273 16.14 9.69 -4.35
C HIS A 273 15.80 11.07 -3.80
N LEU A 274 16.28 11.39 -2.61
CA LEU A 274 15.94 12.62 -1.94
C LEU A 274 17.21 13.31 -1.42
N LEU A 275 17.52 14.47 -1.99
CA LEU A 275 18.69 15.27 -1.60
C LEU A 275 18.55 15.81 -0.17
N PRO A 276 19.65 16.13 0.53
CA PRO A 276 19.61 16.75 1.86
C PRO A 276 18.69 17.97 1.92
N GLY A 277 17.80 18.02 2.91
CA GLY A 277 16.84 19.10 3.12
C GLY A 277 15.65 19.11 2.14
N ALA A 278 15.57 18.14 1.22
CA ALA A 278 14.42 17.99 0.34
C ALA A 278 13.32 17.14 0.99
N ALA A 279 12.08 17.27 0.48
CA ALA A 279 10.94 16.48 0.88
C ALA A 279 10.27 15.81 -0.33
N PHE A 280 9.76 14.60 -0.12
CA PHE A 280 8.87 13.88 -1.03
C PHE A 280 7.47 13.93 -0.43
N VAL A 281 6.50 14.42 -1.19
CA VAL A 281 5.09 14.51 -0.77
C VAL A 281 4.20 13.89 -1.82
N THR A 282 3.32 13.02 -1.38
CA THR A 282 2.30 12.41 -2.25
C THR A 282 1.11 11.96 -1.41
N GLU A 283 -0.03 11.75 -2.07
CA GLU A 283 -1.23 11.27 -1.40
C GLU A 283 -2.00 10.27 -2.28
N TYR A 284 -2.83 9.46 -1.65
CA TYR A 284 -3.91 8.74 -2.30
C TYR A 284 -5.22 8.99 -1.56
N VAL A 285 -6.33 8.89 -2.26
CA VAL A 285 -7.66 9.17 -1.72
C VAL A 285 -8.53 7.93 -1.79
N ILE A 286 -9.14 7.57 -0.66
CA ILE A 286 -10.15 6.51 -0.55
C ILE A 286 -11.51 7.18 -0.53
N THR A 287 -12.36 6.90 -1.52
CA THR A 287 -13.74 7.37 -1.59
C THR A 287 -14.69 6.20 -1.32
N ILE A 288 -15.62 6.40 -0.37
CA ILE A 288 -16.67 5.42 -0.04
C ILE A 288 -17.94 5.74 -0.82
N GLY A 289 -18.41 4.77 -1.60
CA GLY A 289 -19.55 4.90 -2.52
C GLY A 289 -20.91 4.51 -1.95
#